data_b419eb27c6af27609a1bd94e56009e07
#
_entry.id   b419eb27c6af27609a1bd94e56009e07
#
_cell.length_a   1.000
_cell.length_b   1.000
_cell.length_c   1.000
_cell.angle_alpha   90.00
_cell.angle_beta   90.00
_cell.angle_gamma   90.00
#
_symmetry.space_group_name_H-M   'P 1'
#
loop_
_entity.id
_entity.type
_entity.pdbx_description
1 polymer ?
#
loop_
_entity_poly.entity_id
_entity_poly.type
_entity_poly.pdbx_seq_one_letter_code
_entity_poly.pdbx_strand_id
1 'polypeptide(L)'
;PVRGEIGFTNIIQKMLDAGESFNKEKFLSEPIPDCISRNIDGKIQYAFANEQIKKLDEIPSPYTTGLMDKFFDGRLNPLIQTSRGCPFKCTFCADGTDMVNQVNKFSQDYIKDELLYIAKHVPKTVHSLYIADLNFGMLPGDLETCQVIKGIKQNYNYPQQILASTGKNKKEQIIDAIKLLEGAMSLTMSVQSMDQVVLQNIKRDNISVEHMMALAPTIKETGLLTRAEVIVGLPGETYQTVLETIRKLVRAEMDDITCHSCELFYGAEMSTPEERKKWNFQTKFRIVPRDFGVLSNGKKVCEYEEIVVGSNTLTLEESIDLRLLSFVLWMNTKGVVFDPALKFLREQNIDVFELHYQMVKNRDNASKSIGDLFTKFKQTSEDELFDSPAEILSFIQNDTEYEKLLNEEIGINVVQSYHGYVLNYMMSDWTNYLLETSRHLLESSSDCNNEILKQFDEISKFTLGCSFNPLGKDRMLKNPEYVFTYDIESWIKSVSDKPLTSFKFSHAQKVVFKFTDLQFKAVQDTLNRYPDNMSGRGLALKSISMHNLWRKPFRN
;
A
#
# COMPACT_ATOMS: atom_id res chain seq x y z
N PRO A 1 13.82 -0.87 -24.28
CA PRO A 1 14.55 0.35 -23.94
C PRO A 1 14.21 0.77 -22.53
N VAL A 2 15.22 0.95 -21.72
CA VAL A 2 15.06 1.39 -20.32
C VAL A 2 14.62 2.86 -20.24
N ARG A 3 14.75 3.58 -21.34
CA ARG A 3 14.40 5.00 -21.46
C ARG A 3 13.82 5.23 -22.85
N GLY A 4 12.54 5.54 -22.91
CA GLY A 4 11.78 5.59 -24.16
C GLY A 4 12.06 6.77 -25.07
N GLU A 5 12.69 7.85 -24.57
CA GLU A 5 12.82 9.11 -25.28
C GLU A 5 13.60 8.95 -26.59
N ILE A 6 14.79 8.35 -26.53
CA ILE A 6 15.66 8.18 -27.73
C ILE A 6 14.99 7.24 -28.73
N GLY A 7 14.54 6.07 -28.27
CA GLY A 7 13.88 5.10 -29.15
C GLY A 7 12.63 5.67 -29.81
N PHE A 8 11.79 6.39 -29.07
CA PHE A 8 10.61 7.03 -29.63
C PHE A 8 10.98 8.13 -30.62
N THR A 9 11.97 8.96 -30.31
CA THR A 9 12.49 10.00 -31.22
C THR A 9 12.98 9.38 -32.51
N ASN A 10 13.74 8.27 -32.45
CA ASN A 10 14.24 7.56 -33.62
C ASN A 10 13.10 7.01 -34.50
N ILE A 11 12.01 6.50 -33.87
CA ILE A 11 10.81 6.06 -34.61
C ILE A 11 10.20 7.25 -35.35
N ILE A 12 9.93 8.34 -34.64
CA ILE A 12 9.30 9.54 -35.23
C ILE A 12 10.18 10.14 -36.34
N GLN A 13 11.49 10.26 -36.09
CA GLN A 13 12.41 10.82 -37.10
C GLN A 13 12.39 9.95 -38.38
N LYS A 14 12.48 8.62 -38.23
CA LYS A 14 12.40 7.71 -39.39
C LYS A 14 11.06 7.79 -40.12
N MET A 15 9.96 8.10 -39.43
CA MET A 15 8.65 8.34 -40.04
C MET A 15 8.63 9.68 -40.79
N LEU A 16 9.16 10.75 -40.20
CA LEU A 16 9.24 12.06 -40.81
C LEU A 16 10.14 12.07 -42.05
N ASP A 17 11.27 11.38 -41.99
CA ASP A 17 12.21 11.27 -43.12
C ASP A 17 11.58 10.49 -44.30
N ALA A 18 10.66 9.59 -44.04
CA ALA A 18 9.91 8.90 -45.10
C ALA A 18 8.84 9.80 -45.75
N GLY A 19 8.35 10.83 -45.06
CA GLY A 19 7.38 11.82 -45.54
C GLY A 19 6.11 11.17 -46.13
N GLU A 20 5.60 11.77 -47.22
CA GLU A 20 4.42 11.23 -47.93
C GLU A 20 4.67 9.87 -48.58
N SER A 21 5.92 9.46 -48.74
CA SER A 21 6.33 8.17 -49.31
C SER A 21 6.47 7.07 -48.25
N PHE A 22 5.86 7.22 -47.06
CA PHE A 22 5.91 6.23 -45.99
C PHE A 22 5.47 4.86 -46.51
N ASN A 23 6.38 3.91 -46.46
CA ASN A 23 6.14 2.51 -46.80
C ASN A 23 6.41 1.63 -45.55
N LYS A 24 5.38 0.95 -45.06
CA LYS A 24 5.48 0.11 -43.87
C LYS A 24 6.50 -1.01 -44.03
N GLU A 25 6.60 -1.62 -45.21
CA GLU A 25 7.53 -2.71 -45.48
C GLU A 25 8.98 -2.23 -45.36
N LYS A 26 9.28 -1.11 -46.05
CA LYS A 26 10.59 -0.46 -45.96
C LYS A 26 10.89 0.02 -44.53
N PHE A 27 9.89 0.55 -43.81
CA PHE A 27 10.05 1.01 -42.44
C PHE A 27 10.43 -0.16 -41.50
N LEU A 28 9.83 -1.35 -41.70
CA LEU A 28 10.06 -2.55 -40.89
C LEU A 28 11.24 -3.40 -41.37
N SER A 29 11.82 -3.11 -42.53
CA SER A 29 12.93 -3.90 -43.09
C SER A 29 14.23 -3.78 -42.28
N GLU A 30 14.42 -2.65 -41.59
CA GLU A 30 15.63 -2.36 -40.82
C GLU A 30 15.32 -2.13 -39.35
N PRO A 31 16.15 -2.63 -38.42
CA PRO A 31 16.02 -2.33 -37.01
C PRO A 31 16.12 -0.83 -36.76
N ILE A 32 15.31 -0.33 -35.83
CA ILE A 32 15.36 1.06 -35.37
C ILE A 32 16.22 1.13 -34.12
N PRO A 33 17.24 2.01 -34.05
CA PRO A 33 18.09 2.15 -32.89
C PRO A 33 17.28 2.39 -31.60
N ASP A 34 17.69 1.74 -30.51
CA ASP A 34 17.02 1.72 -29.19
C ASP A 34 15.58 1.18 -29.19
N CYS A 35 15.21 0.42 -30.22
CA CYS A 35 13.89 -0.17 -30.33
C CYS A 35 13.96 -1.69 -30.47
N ILE A 36 12.92 -2.34 -29.96
CA ILE A 36 12.58 -3.71 -30.30
C ILE A 36 11.38 -3.64 -31.26
N SER A 37 11.50 -4.22 -32.42
CA SER A 37 10.45 -4.21 -33.44
C SER A 37 10.28 -5.61 -34.05
N ARG A 38 9.23 -5.79 -34.84
CA ARG A 38 9.09 -6.96 -35.69
C ARG A 38 9.36 -6.58 -37.14
N ASN A 39 10.14 -7.39 -37.83
CA ASN A 39 10.30 -7.22 -39.26
C ASN A 39 9.04 -7.68 -40.02
N ILE A 40 9.05 -7.58 -41.32
CA ILE A 40 7.91 -7.94 -42.16
C ILE A 40 7.51 -9.42 -42.05
N ASP A 41 8.47 -10.31 -41.76
CA ASP A 41 8.22 -11.74 -41.52
C ASP A 41 7.73 -12.03 -40.11
N GLY A 42 7.50 -11.01 -39.28
CA GLY A 42 7.08 -11.13 -37.88
C GLY A 42 8.19 -11.51 -36.91
N LYS A 43 9.45 -11.63 -37.34
CA LYS A 43 10.59 -11.94 -36.49
C LYS A 43 11.00 -10.71 -35.68
N ILE A 44 11.33 -10.94 -34.42
CA ILE A 44 11.84 -9.88 -33.53
C ILE A 44 13.21 -9.44 -34.04
N GLN A 45 13.38 -8.14 -34.15
CA GLN A 45 14.65 -7.47 -34.44
C GLN A 45 14.88 -6.37 -33.42
N TYR A 46 16.13 -6.11 -33.08
CA TYR A 46 16.52 -5.07 -32.16
C TYR A 46 17.86 -4.46 -32.59
N ALA A 47 18.00 -3.17 -32.35
CA ALA A 47 19.26 -2.46 -32.45
C ALA A 47 19.48 -1.68 -31.16
N PHE A 48 20.51 -2.06 -30.44
CA PHE A 48 20.93 -1.32 -29.25
C PHE A 48 21.80 -0.14 -29.70
N ALA A 49 21.36 1.08 -29.38
CA ALA A 49 22.26 2.21 -29.37
C ALA A 49 22.76 2.39 -27.92
N ASN A 50 24.07 2.64 -27.79
CA ASN A 50 24.67 2.82 -26.47
C ASN A 50 24.51 4.26 -25.92
N GLU A 51 23.68 5.06 -26.55
CA GLU A 51 23.46 6.44 -26.14
C GLU A 51 22.43 6.54 -25.03
N GLN A 52 22.86 7.05 -23.89
CA GLN A 52 21.96 7.36 -22.77
C GLN A 52 21.96 8.86 -22.54
N ILE A 53 20.78 9.43 -22.33
CA ILE A 53 20.65 10.82 -21.87
C ILE A 53 21.24 10.90 -20.47
N LYS A 54 22.42 11.49 -20.33
CA LYS A 54 23.13 11.65 -19.05
C LYS A 54 22.70 12.93 -18.33
N LYS A 55 22.39 13.98 -19.08
CA LYS A 55 21.88 15.24 -18.57
C LYS A 55 20.37 15.26 -18.73
N LEU A 56 19.63 14.99 -17.66
CA LEU A 56 18.18 14.89 -17.73
C LEU A 56 17.50 16.21 -18.13
N ASP A 57 18.12 17.36 -17.88
CA ASP A 57 17.62 18.69 -18.26
C ASP A 57 17.54 18.89 -19.79
N GLU A 58 18.18 18.00 -20.58
CA GLU A 58 18.00 17.99 -22.05
C GLU A 58 16.60 17.51 -22.46
N ILE A 59 15.86 16.89 -21.54
CA ILE A 59 14.47 16.46 -21.76
C ILE A 59 13.55 17.65 -21.46
N PRO A 60 12.80 18.17 -22.44
CA PRO A 60 11.89 19.29 -22.21
C PRO A 60 10.83 18.93 -21.16
N SER A 61 10.58 19.84 -20.22
CA SER A 61 9.51 19.64 -19.23
C SER A 61 8.13 19.72 -19.92
N PRO A 62 7.28 18.70 -19.76
CA PRO A 62 5.93 18.75 -20.32
C PRO A 62 5.05 19.80 -19.63
N TYR A 63 5.41 20.23 -18.41
CA TYR A 63 4.70 21.27 -17.68
C TYR A 63 5.09 22.66 -18.20
N THR A 64 6.38 23.02 -18.14
CA THR A 64 6.83 24.38 -18.53
C THR A 64 6.65 24.68 -20.02
N THR A 65 6.51 23.63 -20.83
CA THR A 65 6.14 23.76 -22.26
C THR A 65 4.64 23.92 -22.51
N GLY A 66 3.80 23.83 -21.46
CA GLY A 66 2.35 23.95 -21.57
C GLY A 66 1.64 22.69 -22.11
N LEU A 67 2.35 21.59 -22.40
CA LEU A 67 1.75 20.35 -22.93
C LEU A 67 0.75 19.71 -21.96
N MET A 68 0.93 19.93 -20.64
CA MET A 68 0.06 19.38 -19.60
C MET A 68 -1.13 20.27 -19.24
N ASP A 69 -1.26 21.47 -19.78
CA ASP A 69 -2.30 22.44 -19.37
C ASP A 69 -3.72 21.87 -19.46
N LYS A 70 -4.01 21.13 -20.52
CA LYS A 70 -5.32 20.47 -20.72
C LYS A 70 -5.68 19.43 -19.66
N PHE A 71 -4.70 18.98 -18.88
CA PHE A 71 -4.89 17.97 -17.82
C PHE A 71 -5.04 18.60 -16.42
N PHE A 72 -4.93 19.91 -16.28
CA PHE A 72 -5.28 20.62 -15.05
C PHE A 72 -6.80 20.80 -14.93
N ASP A 73 -7.54 19.70 -15.13
CA ASP A 73 -9.01 19.66 -15.13
C ASP A 73 -9.63 19.32 -13.76
N GLY A 74 -8.78 19.09 -12.74
CA GLY A 74 -9.19 18.73 -11.38
C GLY A 74 -9.40 17.24 -11.13
N ARG A 75 -9.15 16.37 -12.12
CA ARG A 75 -9.30 14.92 -12.01
C ARG A 75 -7.98 14.21 -11.77
N LEU A 76 -6.90 14.74 -12.33
CA LEU A 76 -5.58 14.14 -12.27
C LEU A 76 -4.68 14.86 -11.26
N ASN A 77 -3.83 14.09 -10.59
CA ASN A 77 -2.77 14.63 -9.77
C ASN A 77 -1.50 14.82 -10.63
N PRO A 78 -0.80 15.95 -10.50
CA PRO A 78 0.50 16.13 -11.12
C PRO A 78 1.51 15.07 -10.66
N LEU A 79 2.37 14.65 -11.59
CA LEU A 79 3.45 13.72 -11.36
C LEU A 79 4.75 14.33 -11.88
N ILE A 80 5.77 14.39 -11.03
CA ILE A 80 7.13 14.81 -11.40
C ILE A 80 8.13 13.70 -11.16
N GLN A 81 9.30 13.82 -11.74
CA GLN A 81 10.44 12.98 -11.49
C GLN A 81 11.66 13.86 -11.23
N THR A 82 12.33 13.68 -10.07
CA THR A 82 13.53 14.45 -9.73
C THR A 82 14.81 13.69 -10.05
N SER A 83 14.72 12.35 -10.08
CA SER A 83 15.84 11.47 -10.39
C SER A 83 15.38 10.22 -11.14
N ARG A 84 16.28 9.63 -11.92
CA ARG A 84 16.10 8.38 -12.65
C ARG A 84 17.13 7.35 -12.24
N GLY A 85 16.70 6.10 -12.06
CA GLY A 85 17.53 4.97 -11.69
C GLY A 85 17.47 4.65 -10.20
N CYS A 86 17.97 3.46 -9.85
CA CYS A 86 17.98 2.95 -8.49
C CYS A 86 19.38 2.38 -8.18
N PRO A 87 20.06 2.80 -7.09
CA PRO A 87 21.41 2.33 -6.80
C PRO A 87 21.46 0.87 -6.30
N PHE A 88 20.31 0.23 -6.14
CA PHE A 88 20.19 -1.13 -5.61
C PHE A 88 20.00 -2.18 -6.69
N LYS A 89 20.39 -3.43 -6.40
CA LYS A 89 20.35 -4.59 -7.31
C LYS A 89 19.40 -5.68 -6.81
N CYS A 90 18.23 -5.29 -6.28
CA CYS A 90 17.27 -6.27 -5.77
C CYS A 90 16.78 -7.20 -6.89
N THR A 91 16.90 -8.53 -6.69
CA THR A 91 16.65 -9.54 -7.71
C THR A 91 15.19 -9.61 -8.17
N PHE A 92 14.25 -9.20 -7.32
CA PHE A 92 12.82 -9.18 -7.62
C PHE A 92 12.38 -7.94 -8.41
N CYS A 93 13.25 -6.94 -8.55
CA CYS A 93 12.89 -5.63 -9.10
C CYS A 93 13.40 -5.49 -10.54
N ALA A 94 12.56 -5.03 -11.45
CA ALA A 94 12.96 -4.72 -12.82
C ALA A 94 14.01 -3.58 -12.90
N ASP A 95 14.00 -2.68 -11.92
CA ASP A 95 14.98 -1.58 -11.78
C ASP A 95 16.30 -2.01 -11.11
N GLY A 96 16.38 -3.26 -10.62
CA GLY A 96 17.61 -3.82 -10.03
C GLY A 96 18.68 -4.24 -11.04
N THR A 97 18.45 -4.04 -12.34
CA THR A 97 19.36 -4.43 -13.41
C THR A 97 20.49 -3.42 -13.60
N ASP A 98 21.65 -3.89 -14.11
CA ASP A 98 22.82 -3.03 -14.36
C ASP A 98 22.55 -1.88 -15.34
N MET A 99 21.50 -1.98 -16.15
CA MET A 99 21.09 -0.91 -17.07
C MET A 99 20.40 0.26 -16.37
N VAL A 100 19.83 0.06 -15.19
CA VAL A 100 19.03 1.06 -14.44
C VAL A 100 19.69 1.50 -13.15
N ASN A 101 20.72 0.81 -12.69
CA ASN A 101 21.34 1.06 -11.39
C ASN A 101 22.18 2.36 -11.31
N GLN A 102 22.28 3.11 -12.40
CA GLN A 102 22.90 4.44 -12.41
C GLN A 102 21.86 5.51 -12.17
N VAL A 103 22.06 6.27 -11.08
CA VAL A 103 21.18 7.40 -10.75
C VAL A 103 21.62 8.66 -11.48
N ASN A 104 20.73 9.24 -12.26
CA ASN A 104 20.87 10.56 -12.86
C ASN A 104 19.80 11.50 -12.30
N LYS A 105 20.11 12.79 -12.18
CA LYS A 105 19.21 13.78 -11.58
C LYS A 105 18.93 14.94 -12.55
N PHE A 106 17.74 15.51 -12.42
CA PHE A 106 17.46 16.83 -12.94
C PHE A 106 18.13 17.90 -12.06
N SER A 107 18.43 19.05 -12.63
CA SER A 107 18.93 20.19 -11.85
C SER A 107 17.86 20.73 -10.90
N GLN A 108 18.29 21.39 -9.85
CA GLN A 108 17.35 22.02 -8.92
C GLN A 108 16.54 23.14 -9.58
N ASP A 109 17.12 23.86 -10.53
CA ASP A 109 16.41 24.89 -11.29
C ASP A 109 15.28 24.28 -12.13
N TYR A 110 15.55 23.17 -12.85
CA TYR A 110 14.54 22.45 -13.61
C TYR A 110 13.38 21.99 -12.72
N ILE A 111 13.68 21.34 -11.60
CA ILE A 111 12.67 20.86 -10.63
C ILE A 111 11.86 22.02 -10.07
N LYS A 112 12.51 23.11 -9.71
CA LYS A 112 11.87 24.32 -9.16
C LYS A 112 10.91 24.94 -10.18
N ASP A 113 11.31 25.04 -11.44
CA ASP A 113 10.49 25.62 -12.49
C ASP A 113 9.24 24.77 -12.75
N GLU A 114 9.38 23.43 -12.80
CA GLU A 114 8.22 22.52 -12.89
C GLU A 114 7.27 22.67 -11.72
N LEU A 115 7.78 22.63 -10.50
CA LEU A 115 6.98 22.73 -9.29
C LEU A 115 6.24 24.07 -9.20
N LEU A 116 6.90 25.17 -9.57
CA LEU A 116 6.28 26.50 -9.61
C LEU A 116 5.20 26.59 -10.70
N TYR A 117 5.45 25.99 -11.86
CA TYR A 117 4.45 25.94 -12.93
C TYR A 117 3.21 25.17 -12.48
N ILE A 118 3.39 23.98 -11.93
CA ILE A 118 2.30 23.16 -11.40
C ILE A 118 1.50 23.94 -10.34
N ALA A 119 2.18 24.52 -9.36
CA ALA A 119 1.52 25.24 -8.27
C ALA A 119 0.67 26.43 -8.72
N LYS A 120 1.05 27.08 -9.85
CA LYS A 120 0.30 28.19 -10.44
C LYS A 120 -0.93 27.75 -11.25
N HIS A 121 -0.92 26.53 -11.80
CA HIS A 121 -1.95 26.06 -12.74
C HIS A 121 -2.87 24.99 -12.15
N VAL A 122 -2.43 24.27 -11.10
CA VAL A 122 -3.20 23.20 -10.50
C VAL A 122 -4.51 23.74 -9.89
N PRO A 123 -5.68 23.08 -10.15
CA PRO A 123 -6.93 23.48 -9.53
C PRO A 123 -6.91 23.28 -8.00
N LYS A 124 -7.62 24.14 -7.28
CA LYS A 124 -7.73 24.09 -5.80
C LYS A 124 -8.32 22.80 -5.25
N THR A 125 -8.98 22.00 -6.10
CA THR A 125 -9.53 20.69 -5.75
C THR A 125 -8.49 19.58 -5.76
N VAL A 126 -7.31 19.82 -6.34
CA VAL A 126 -6.20 18.87 -6.40
C VAL A 126 -5.20 19.22 -5.30
N HIS A 127 -4.97 18.27 -4.39
CA HIS A 127 -4.16 18.47 -3.20
C HIS A 127 -2.86 17.67 -3.21
N SER A 128 -2.77 16.67 -4.09
CA SER A 128 -1.67 15.70 -4.10
C SER A 128 -0.67 15.98 -5.22
N LEU A 129 0.60 15.69 -4.93
CA LEU A 129 1.71 15.64 -5.88
C LEU A 129 2.33 14.24 -5.83
N TYR A 130 2.55 13.62 -6.99
CA TYR A 130 3.35 12.40 -7.10
C TYR A 130 4.78 12.73 -7.44
N ILE A 131 5.73 12.13 -6.70
CA ILE A 131 7.15 12.11 -7.03
C ILE A 131 7.49 10.68 -7.42
N ALA A 132 7.75 10.45 -8.71
CA ALA A 132 7.96 9.13 -9.30
C ALA A 132 9.39 8.58 -9.11
N ASP A 133 10.14 9.15 -8.18
CA ASP A 133 11.47 8.68 -7.83
C ASP A 133 11.40 7.35 -7.08
N LEU A 134 12.38 6.47 -7.34
CA LEU A 134 12.45 5.15 -6.70
C LEU A 134 12.97 5.19 -5.26
N ASN A 135 13.60 6.30 -4.84
CA ASN A 135 14.26 6.41 -3.53
C ASN A 135 14.29 7.86 -3.03
N PHE A 136 13.17 8.57 -3.10
CA PHE A 136 13.09 9.98 -2.69
C PHE A 136 13.44 10.18 -1.20
N GLY A 137 14.09 11.28 -0.90
CA GLY A 137 14.55 11.65 0.44
C GLY A 137 15.92 11.07 0.84
N MET A 138 16.48 10.13 0.05
CA MET A 138 17.74 9.47 0.34
C MET A 138 18.94 10.05 -0.42
N LEU A 139 18.69 10.59 -1.61
CA LEU A 139 19.74 10.99 -2.53
C LEU A 139 20.21 12.43 -2.25
N PRO A 140 21.47 12.78 -2.60
CA PRO A 140 21.93 14.17 -2.52
C PRO A 140 21.01 15.12 -3.30
N GLY A 141 20.69 16.29 -2.75
CA GLY A 141 19.76 17.26 -3.35
C GLY A 141 18.28 17.05 -3.04
N ASP A 142 17.87 15.91 -2.48
CA ASP A 142 16.46 15.68 -2.13
C ASP A 142 15.97 16.64 -1.03
N LEU A 143 16.84 16.95 -0.04
CA LEU A 143 16.50 17.94 1.00
C LEU A 143 16.33 19.34 0.41
N GLU A 144 17.11 19.71 -0.62
CA GLU A 144 16.96 20.97 -1.33
C GLU A 144 15.63 21.03 -2.08
N THR A 145 15.26 19.93 -2.75
CA THR A 145 13.93 19.77 -3.36
C THR A 145 12.82 19.92 -2.32
N CYS A 146 12.96 19.32 -1.12
CA CYS A 146 11.99 19.47 -0.03
C CYS A 146 11.87 20.93 0.43
N GLN A 147 12.97 21.70 0.48
CA GLN A 147 12.94 23.12 0.80
C GLN A 147 12.18 23.94 -0.25
N VAL A 148 12.37 23.64 -1.54
CA VAL A 148 11.61 24.25 -2.64
C VAL A 148 10.11 23.96 -2.47
N ILE A 149 9.74 22.69 -2.24
CA ILE A 149 8.34 22.29 -2.03
C ILE A 149 7.74 23.00 -0.80
N LYS A 150 8.49 23.10 0.32
CA LYS A 150 8.05 23.84 1.51
C LYS A 150 7.72 25.30 1.19
N GLY A 151 8.59 25.99 0.45
CA GLY A 151 8.35 27.38 0.03
C GLY A 151 7.13 27.52 -0.88
N ILE A 152 6.91 26.57 -1.77
CA ILE A 152 5.73 26.52 -2.65
C ILE A 152 4.47 26.27 -1.82
N LYS A 153 4.50 25.32 -0.88
CA LYS A 153 3.37 25.02 0.02
C LYS A 153 2.94 26.26 0.81
N GLN A 154 3.89 27.02 1.32
CA GLN A 154 3.61 28.26 2.07
C GLN A 154 2.95 29.34 1.20
N ASN A 155 3.36 29.48 -0.08
CA ASN A 155 2.88 30.52 -0.96
C ASN A 155 1.60 30.15 -1.72
N TYR A 156 1.41 28.87 -2.06
CA TYR A 156 0.31 28.40 -2.93
C TYR A 156 -0.65 27.45 -2.22
N ASN A 157 -0.39 27.05 -0.96
CA ASN A 157 -1.13 25.99 -0.24
C ASN A 157 -1.17 24.66 -1.00
N TYR A 158 -0.10 24.35 -1.75
CA TYR A 158 0.06 23.15 -2.55
C TYR A 158 1.54 22.71 -2.56
N PRO A 159 1.85 21.40 -2.53
CA PRO A 159 0.94 20.27 -2.30
C PRO A 159 0.60 20.11 -0.81
N GLN A 160 -0.58 19.57 -0.50
CA GLN A 160 -0.97 19.19 0.86
C GLN A 160 -0.60 17.74 1.17
N GLN A 161 -0.49 16.91 0.12
CA GLN A 161 -0.08 15.51 0.20
C GLN A 161 0.97 15.22 -0.87
N ILE A 162 2.01 14.49 -0.48
CA ILE A 162 3.05 14.01 -1.39
C ILE A 162 3.09 12.49 -1.34
N LEU A 163 3.00 11.87 -2.51
CA LEU A 163 3.09 10.44 -2.71
C LEU A 163 4.44 10.14 -3.36
N ALA A 164 5.32 9.45 -2.63
CA ALA A 164 6.66 9.12 -3.09
C ALA A 164 7.12 7.79 -2.50
N SER A 165 7.92 7.04 -3.26
CA SER A 165 8.66 5.89 -2.73
C SER A 165 9.91 6.39 -2.02
N THR A 166 9.98 6.18 -0.71
CA THR A 166 11.14 6.62 0.07
C THR A 166 12.31 5.67 -0.06
N GLY A 167 13.52 6.19 0.10
CA GLY A 167 14.75 5.40 0.03
C GLY A 167 14.82 4.28 1.08
N LYS A 168 15.59 3.25 0.76
CA LYS A 168 15.74 2.04 1.60
C LYS A 168 16.69 2.26 2.78
N ASN A 169 17.70 3.10 2.59
CA ASN A 169 18.73 3.44 3.57
C ASN A 169 18.67 4.94 3.92
N LYS A 170 19.56 5.43 4.78
CA LYS A 170 19.65 6.83 5.22
C LYS A 170 18.32 7.35 5.80
N LYS A 171 17.72 6.60 6.70
CA LYS A 171 16.39 6.92 7.26
C LYS A 171 16.36 8.25 7.99
N GLU A 172 17.44 8.66 8.64
CA GLU A 172 17.56 9.97 9.27
C GLU A 172 17.36 11.10 8.26
N GLN A 173 18.01 11.02 7.09
CA GLN A 173 17.84 12.02 6.04
C GLN A 173 16.41 12.03 5.50
N ILE A 174 15.77 10.85 5.38
CA ILE A 174 14.37 10.73 4.97
C ILE A 174 13.45 11.36 6.01
N ILE A 175 13.71 11.14 7.30
CA ILE A 175 12.95 11.78 8.39
C ILE A 175 13.10 13.29 8.33
N ASP A 176 14.30 13.81 8.08
CA ASP A 176 14.54 15.24 7.92
C ASP A 176 13.79 15.81 6.70
N ALA A 177 13.76 15.07 5.59
CA ALA A 177 12.95 15.43 4.42
C ALA A 177 11.45 15.51 4.77
N ILE A 178 10.92 14.53 5.51
CA ILE A 178 9.52 14.50 5.91
C ILE A 178 9.20 15.64 6.90
N LYS A 179 10.10 15.94 7.84
CA LYS A 179 9.96 17.09 8.75
C LYS A 179 9.91 18.41 7.98
N LEU A 180 10.77 18.59 6.96
CA LEU A 180 10.75 19.78 6.09
C LEU A 180 9.42 19.91 5.35
N LEU A 181 8.80 18.82 4.95
CA LEU A 181 7.51 18.79 4.25
C LEU A 181 6.30 18.93 5.18
N GLU A 182 6.53 19.11 6.50
CA GLU A 182 5.49 19.39 7.50
C GLU A 182 4.33 18.38 7.47
N GLY A 183 4.66 17.10 7.42
CA GLY A 183 3.70 16.00 7.43
C GLY A 183 2.96 15.75 6.11
N ALA A 184 3.32 16.46 5.04
CA ALA A 184 2.71 16.22 3.73
C ALA A 184 3.09 14.85 3.12
N MET A 185 4.16 14.22 3.59
CA MET A 185 4.63 12.90 3.14
C MET A 185 4.69 11.91 4.30
N SER A 186 4.18 10.69 4.11
CA SER A 186 4.30 9.60 5.08
C SER A 186 5.65 8.89 4.98
N LEU A 187 6.08 8.26 6.08
CA LEU A 187 7.28 7.43 6.07
C LEU A 187 6.93 6.00 5.63
N THR A 188 7.35 5.63 4.43
CA THR A 188 7.22 4.26 3.94
C THR A 188 8.53 3.49 4.14
N MET A 189 8.45 2.33 4.76
CA MET A 189 9.56 1.40 4.97
C MET A 189 9.31 0.13 4.16
N SER A 190 9.75 0.08 2.91
CA SER A 190 9.66 -1.12 2.07
C SER A 190 10.74 -2.11 2.49
N VAL A 191 10.52 -2.83 3.60
CA VAL A 191 11.51 -3.78 4.15
C VAL A 191 11.58 -5.07 3.34
N GLN A 192 10.47 -5.47 2.72
CA GLN A 192 10.25 -6.69 1.94
C GLN A 192 10.35 -7.97 2.79
N SER A 193 11.44 -8.15 3.52
CA SER A 193 11.70 -9.18 4.53
C SER A 193 12.63 -8.62 5.61
N MET A 194 12.64 -9.21 6.79
CA MET A 194 13.61 -8.93 7.87
C MET A 194 14.42 -10.17 8.26
N ASP A 195 14.38 -11.19 7.43
CA ASP A 195 15.26 -12.36 7.54
C ASP A 195 16.54 -12.16 6.75
N GLN A 196 17.69 -12.37 7.40
CA GLN A 196 19.01 -12.07 6.80
C GLN A 196 19.33 -12.98 5.61
N VAL A 197 18.90 -14.24 5.64
CA VAL A 197 19.15 -15.19 4.54
C VAL A 197 18.31 -14.80 3.33
N VAL A 198 17.03 -14.46 3.53
CA VAL A 198 16.14 -13.96 2.48
C VAL A 198 16.70 -12.68 1.87
N LEU A 199 17.13 -11.72 2.70
CA LEU A 199 17.72 -10.46 2.24
C LEU A 199 18.98 -10.68 1.39
N GLN A 200 19.87 -11.61 1.80
CA GLN A 200 21.03 -11.98 1.00
C GLN A 200 20.64 -12.59 -0.35
N ASN A 201 19.65 -13.49 -0.36
CA ASN A 201 19.17 -14.13 -1.59
C ASN A 201 18.60 -13.12 -2.59
N ILE A 202 17.97 -12.05 -2.11
CA ILE A 202 17.41 -10.99 -2.96
C ILE A 202 18.36 -9.80 -3.18
N LYS A 203 19.62 -9.91 -2.77
CA LYS A 203 20.66 -8.87 -2.89
C LYS A 203 20.23 -7.52 -2.30
N ARG A 204 19.70 -7.55 -1.07
CA ARG A 204 19.14 -6.38 -0.43
C ARG A 204 19.68 -6.17 0.97
N ASP A 205 20.05 -4.93 1.28
CA ASP A 205 20.38 -4.48 2.62
C ASP A 205 19.23 -3.60 3.14
N ASN A 206 18.76 -3.92 4.34
CA ASN A 206 17.78 -3.12 5.06
C ASN A 206 18.42 -2.45 6.27
N ILE A 207 17.75 -1.44 6.82
CA ILE A 207 18.06 -0.99 8.17
C ILE A 207 17.75 -2.12 9.16
N SER A 208 18.53 -2.23 10.22
CA SER A 208 18.28 -3.23 11.26
C SER A 208 17.00 -2.92 12.06
N VAL A 209 16.43 -3.95 12.71
CA VAL A 209 15.27 -3.79 13.61
C VAL A 209 15.59 -2.82 14.73
N GLU A 210 16.79 -2.94 15.32
CA GLU A 210 17.25 -2.10 16.42
C GLU A 210 17.30 -0.62 15.98
N HIS A 211 17.80 -0.36 14.79
CA HIS A 211 17.85 0.99 14.24
C HIS A 211 16.43 1.53 13.97
N MET A 212 15.55 0.69 13.43
CA MET A 212 14.14 1.06 13.20
C MET A 212 13.43 1.37 14.52
N MET A 213 13.62 0.55 15.56
CA MET A 213 13.06 0.79 16.89
C MET A 213 13.65 2.06 17.55
N ALA A 214 14.93 2.35 17.33
CA ALA A 214 15.55 3.57 17.83
C ALA A 214 14.96 4.84 17.17
N LEU A 215 14.44 4.75 15.96
CA LEU A 215 13.77 5.86 15.26
C LEU A 215 12.31 6.03 15.67
N ALA A 216 11.66 5.01 16.21
CA ALA A 216 10.23 5.02 16.54
C ALA A 216 9.80 6.19 17.46
N PRO A 217 10.54 6.55 18.55
CA PRO A 217 10.19 7.71 19.37
C PRO A 217 10.17 9.02 18.59
N THR A 218 11.21 9.26 17.77
CA THR A 218 11.31 10.46 16.92
C THR A 218 10.16 10.52 15.91
N ILE A 219 9.75 9.38 15.36
CA ILE A 219 8.64 9.30 14.42
C ILE A 219 7.33 9.62 15.14
N LYS A 220 7.08 9.02 16.32
CA LYS A 220 5.89 9.29 17.14
C LYS A 220 5.76 10.78 17.53
N GLU A 221 6.86 11.41 17.93
CA GLU A 221 6.88 12.84 18.27
C GLU A 221 6.47 13.74 17.09
N THR A 222 6.73 13.31 15.87
CA THR A 222 6.36 14.06 14.66
C THR A 222 4.91 13.85 14.24
N GLY A 223 4.19 12.88 14.83
CA GLY A 223 2.83 12.51 14.43
C GLY A 223 2.73 11.92 13.02
N LEU A 224 3.85 11.47 12.45
CA LEU A 224 3.90 10.89 11.11
C LEU A 224 3.33 9.48 11.09
N LEU A 225 2.51 9.19 10.09
CA LEU A 225 2.08 7.82 9.81
C LEU A 225 3.23 7.01 9.21
N THR A 226 3.41 5.82 9.74
CA THR A 226 4.42 4.85 9.30
C THR A 226 3.77 3.72 8.52
N ARG A 227 4.39 3.34 7.41
CA ARG A 227 3.96 2.20 6.61
C ARG A 227 5.13 1.25 6.39
N ALA A 228 4.88 -0.05 6.54
CA ALA A 228 5.82 -1.10 6.17
C ALA A 228 5.25 -1.96 5.04
N GLU A 229 6.10 -2.33 4.10
CA GLU A 229 5.78 -3.22 3.00
C GLU A 229 6.63 -4.49 3.08
N VAL A 230 5.97 -5.64 2.99
CA VAL A 230 6.55 -6.98 3.00
C VAL A 230 6.18 -7.68 1.70
N ILE A 231 7.10 -8.47 1.13
CA ILE A 231 6.81 -9.34 -0.02
C ILE A 231 6.82 -10.79 0.48
N VAL A 232 5.75 -11.53 0.22
CA VAL A 232 5.61 -12.94 0.57
C VAL A 232 5.91 -13.80 -0.66
N GLY A 233 6.78 -14.80 -0.51
CA GLY A 233 7.20 -15.71 -1.58
C GLY A 233 8.58 -15.39 -2.15
N LEU A 234 9.41 -14.64 -1.42
CA LEU A 234 10.79 -14.35 -1.79
C LEU A 234 11.68 -15.60 -1.73
N PRO A 235 12.83 -15.61 -2.46
CA PRO A 235 13.79 -16.70 -2.48
C PRO A 235 14.25 -17.19 -1.09
N GLY A 236 13.95 -18.46 -0.77
CA GLY A 236 14.33 -19.08 0.52
C GLY A 236 13.46 -18.68 1.70
N GLU A 237 12.38 -17.93 1.48
CA GLU A 237 11.44 -17.56 2.52
C GLU A 237 10.62 -18.77 2.98
N THR A 238 10.32 -18.84 4.26
CA THR A 238 9.47 -19.84 4.90
C THR A 238 8.28 -19.16 5.57
N TYR A 239 7.25 -19.92 5.88
CA TYR A 239 6.14 -19.45 6.70
C TYR A 239 6.63 -18.74 7.98
N GLN A 240 7.59 -19.35 8.68
CA GLN A 240 8.12 -18.82 9.93
C GLN A 240 8.91 -17.51 9.74
N THR A 241 9.70 -17.37 8.68
CA THR A 241 10.46 -16.12 8.43
C THR A 241 9.55 -14.94 8.11
N VAL A 242 8.41 -15.19 7.44
CA VAL A 242 7.37 -14.16 7.23
C VAL A 242 6.72 -13.77 8.55
N LEU A 243 6.32 -14.75 9.39
CA LEU A 243 5.73 -14.47 10.70
C LEU A 243 6.68 -13.64 11.56
N GLU A 244 7.97 -13.97 11.61
CA GLU A 244 8.96 -13.19 12.37
C GLU A 244 9.18 -11.78 11.79
N THR A 245 9.12 -11.62 10.47
CA THR A 245 9.15 -10.30 9.83
C THR A 245 7.97 -9.46 10.28
N ILE A 246 6.75 -10.00 10.22
CA ILE A 246 5.53 -9.31 10.65
C ILE A 246 5.59 -9.01 12.15
N ARG A 247 6.02 -9.97 12.99
CA ARG A 247 6.16 -9.79 14.43
C ARG A 247 7.07 -8.63 14.79
N LYS A 248 8.21 -8.52 14.12
CA LYS A 248 9.16 -7.39 14.30
C LYS A 248 8.52 -6.05 13.95
N LEU A 249 7.74 -5.99 12.87
CA LEU A 249 7.06 -4.77 12.45
C LEU A 249 5.92 -4.36 13.40
N VAL A 250 5.15 -5.34 13.91
CA VAL A 250 4.10 -5.10 14.92
C VAL A 250 4.71 -4.60 16.23
N ARG A 251 5.87 -5.16 16.66
CA ARG A 251 6.62 -4.70 17.84
C ARG A 251 7.21 -3.30 17.65
N ALA A 252 7.57 -2.95 16.43
CA ALA A 252 7.99 -1.58 16.08
C ALA A 252 6.81 -0.60 15.96
N GLU A 253 5.59 -1.04 16.26
CA GLU A 253 4.36 -0.25 16.25
C GLU A 253 4.13 0.50 14.93
N MET A 254 4.39 -0.17 13.78
CA MET A 254 4.07 0.38 12.47
C MET A 254 2.56 0.52 12.31
N ASP A 255 2.10 1.70 11.84
CA ASP A 255 0.67 2.02 11.69
C ASP A 255 -0.01 1.23 10.57
N ASP A 256 0.74 0.88 9.51
CA ASP A 256 0.23 0.13 8.36
C ASP A 256 1.28 -0.91 7.94
N ILE A 257 0.91 -2.18 7.96
CA ILE A 257 1.76 -3.28 7.48
C ILE A 257 1.02 -3.94 6.31
N THR A 258 1.58 -3.77 5.11
CA THR A 258 1.02 -4.35 3.89
C THR A 258 1.89 -5.49 3.39
N CYS A 259 1.31 -6.68 3.22
CA CYS A 259 1.97 -7.83 2.63
C CYS A 259 1.53 -8.00 1.18
N HIS A 260 2.50 -7.98 0.26
CA HIS A 260 2.31 -8.18 -1.17
C HIS A 260 2.72 -9.60 -1.56
N SER A 261 2.00 -10.22 -2.50
CA SER A 261 2.49 -11.44 -3.16
C SER A 261 3.74 -11.10 -3.98
N CYS A 262 4.70 -12.01 -4.03
CA CYS A 262 5.88 -11.83 -4.86
C CYS A 262 5.53 -11.96 -6.34
N GLU A 263 5.67 -10.88 -7.10
CA GLU A 263 5.46 -10.86 -8.54
C GLU A 263 6.75 -11.15 -9.30
N LEU A 264 6.65 -11.88 -10.39
CA LEU A 264 7.77 -12.17 -11.29
C LEU A 264 7.75 -11.21 -12.47
N PHE A 265 8.39 -10.07 -12.31
CA PHE A 265 8.48 -9.06 -13.37
C PHE A 265 9.41 -9.50 -14.52
N TYR A 266 8.97 -9.31 -15.75
CA TYR A 266 9.82 -9.52 -16.92
C TYR A 266 11.07 -8.64 -16.86
N GLY A 267 12.24 -9.28 -17.03
CA GLY A 267 13.54 -8.61 -16.99
C GLY A 267 14.17 -8.52 -15.60
N ALA A 268 13.45 -8.86 -14.53
CA ALA A 268 14.04 -9.03 -13.20
C ALA A 268 14.88 -10.31 -13.12
N GLU A 269 15.97 -10.30 -12.36
CA GLU A 269 16.86 -11.46 -12.19
C GLU A 269 16.09 -12.69 -11.70
N MET A 270 15.19 -12.50 -10.75
CA MET A 270 14.38 -13.56 -10.15
C MET A 270 13.44 -14.26 -11.15
N SER A 271 13.12 -13.60 -12.28
CA SER A 271 12.26 -14.15 -13.32
C SER A 271 13.00 -15.03 -14.32
N THR A 272 14.34 -15.13 -14.23
CA THR A 272 15.14 -15.96 -15.15
C THR A 272 14.84 -17.45 -14.95
N PRO A 273 14.97 -18.29 -16.01
CA PRO A 273 14.77 -19.73 -15.90
C PRO A 273 15.65 -20.39 -14.84
N GLU A 274 16.88 -19.88 -14.65
CA GLU A 274 17.85 -20.36 -13.67
C GLU A 274 17.36 -20.14 -12.24
N GLU A 275 16.91 -18.92 -11.89
CA GLU A 275 16.41 -18.61 -10.57
C GLU A 275 15.05 -19.30 -10.28
N ARG A 276 14.16 -19.37 -11.27
CA ARG A 276 12.91 -20.15 -11.16
C ARG A 276 13.17 -21.61 -10.80
N LYS A 277 14.14 -22.24 -11.47
CA LYS A 277 14.52 -23.63 -11.20
C LYS A 277 15.21 -23.79 -9.85
N LYS A 278 16.13 -22.88 -9.49
CA LYS A 278 16.87 -22.91 -8.23
C LYS A 278 15.95 -22.88 -7.01
N TRP A 279 14.94 -22.04 -7.04
CA TRP A 279 13.99 -21.86 -5.95
C TRP A 279 12.74 -22.73 -6.09
N ASN A 280 12.61 -23.46 -7.20
CA ASN A 280 11.43 -24.28 -7.53
C ASN A 280 10.13 -23.47 -7.39
N PHE A 281 10.10 -22.25 -7.97
CA PHE A 281 8.93 -21.39 -7.87
C PHE A 281 7.71 -22.06 -8.50
N GLN A 282 6.66 -22.16 -7.72
CA GLN A 282 5.31 -22.48 -8.16
C GLN A 282 4.59 -21.16 -8.39
N THR A 283 4.15 -20.93 -9.62
CA THR A 283 3.53 -19.66 -9.99
C THR A 283 2.11 -19.84 -10.45
N LYS A 284 1.30 -18.82 -10.24
CA LYS A 284 -0.04 -18.67 -10.77
C LYS A 284 -0.19 -17.28 -11.36
N PHE A 285 -1.23 -17.12 -12.14
CA PHE A 285 -1.57 -15.84 -12.77
C PHE A 285 -2.86 -15.31 -12.18
N ARG A 286 -2.98 -13.99 -12.06
CA ARG A 286 -4.24 -13.34 -11.70
C ARG A 286 -4.44 -12.08 -12.51
N ILE A 287 -5.70 -11.69 -12.71
CA ILE A 287 -6.05 -10.45 -13.39
C ILE A 287 -5.73 -9.28 -12.46
N VAL A 288 -4.99 -8.30 -12.97
CA VAL A 288 -4.73 -7.06 -12.23
C VAL A 288 -6.06 -6.36 -11.96
N PRO A 289 -6.35 -5.98 -10.71
CA PRO A 289 -7.63 -5.41 -10.35
C PRO A 289 -8.01 -4.19 -11.20
N ARG A 290 -9.11 -4.30 -11.95
CA ARG A 290 -9.70 -3.27 -12.82
C ARG A 290 -8.93 -2.96 -14.10
N ASP A 291 -7.85 -3.63 -14.38
CA ASP A 291 -7.09 -3.46 -15.61
C ASP A 291 -7.60 -4.41 -16.71
N PHE A 292 -8.84 -4.19 -17.13
CA PHE A 292 -9.47 -4.90 -18.24
C PHE A 292 -10.41 -3.96 -19.01
N GLY A 293 -10.70 -4.32 -20.25
CA GLY A 293 -11.55 -3.49 -21.08
C GLY A 293 -11.85 -4.12 -22.44
N VAL A 294 -12.59 -3.38 -23.25
CA VAL A 294 -12.90 -3.76 -24.64
C VAL A 294 -12.30 -2.73 -25.58
N LEU A 295 -11.48 -3.18 -26.49
CA LEU A 295 -10.89 -2.32 -27.53
C LEU A 295 -11.96 -1.91 -28.56
N SER A 296 -11.66 -0.87 -29.35
CA SER A 296 -12.57 -0.34 -30.38
C SER A 296 -13.01 -1.37 -31.43
N ASN A 297 -12.23 -2.43 -31.62
CA ASN A 297 -12.54 -3.55 -32.49
C ASN A 297 -13.36 -4.67 -31.82
N GLY A 298 -13.84 -4.45 -30.58
CA GLY A 298 -14.62 -5.43 -29.81
C GLY A 298 -13.79 -6.50 -29.09
N LYS A 299 -12.45 -6.47 -29.20
CA LYS A 299 -11.60 -7.44 -28.52
C LYS A 299 -11.52 -7.11 -27.03
N LYS A 300 -11.84 -8.09 -26.18
CA LYS A 300 -11.63 -8.02 -24.72
C LYS A 300 -10.17 -8.21 -24.41
N VAL A 301 -9.65 -7.38 -23.50
CA VAL A 301 -8.25 -7.40 -23.02
C VAL A 301 -8.23 -7.21 -21.52
N CYS A 302 -7.18 -7.74 -20.89
CA CYS A 302 -6.87 -7.46 -19.48
C CYS A 302 -5.34 -7.46 -19.27
N GLU A 303 -4.92 -6.76 -18.24
CA GLU A 303 -3.58 -6.96 -17.65
C GLU A 303 -3.65 -8.12 -16.65
N TYR A 304 -2.58 -8.89 -16.58
CA TYR A 304 -2.41 -9.97 -15.61
C TYR A 304 -0.99 -9.98 -15.08
N GLU A 305 -0.83 -10.46 -13.86
CA GLU A 305 0.44 -10.59 -13.19
C GLU A 305 0.73 -12.07 -12.88
N GLU A 306 2.01 -12.45 -12.94
CA GLU A 306 2.48 -13.75 -12.50
C GLU A 306 3.00 -13.63 -11.08
N ILE A 307 2.45 -14.40 -10.16
CA ILE A 307 2.82 -14.38 -8.75
C ILE A 307 3.39 -15.71 -8.29
N VAL A 308 4.35 -15.66 -7.37
CA VAL A 308 4.86 -16.82 -6.66
C VAL A 308 3.85 -17.19 -5.58
N VAL A 309 3.30 -18.39 -5.67
CA VAL A 309 2.37 -18.96 -4.69
C VAL A 309 3.00 -20.09 -3.87
N GLY A 310 4.18 -20.55 -4.25
CA GLY A 310 4.95 -21.56 -3.54
C GLY A 310 6.40 -21.65 -4.04
N SER A 311 7.23 -22.34 -3.26
CA SER A 311 8.64 -22.57 -3.56
C SER A 311 9.10 -23.88 -2.90
N ASN A 312 10.42 -24.13 -2.89
CA ASN A 312 11.00 -25.24 -2.13
C ASN A 312 10.89 -25.07 -0.60
N THR A 313 10.48 -23.90 -0.09
CA THR A 313 10.43 -23.56 1.35
C THR A 313 9.09 -23.00 1.81
N LEU A 314 8.15 -22.76 0.91
CA LEU A 314 6.84 -22.20 1.19
C LEU A 314 5.79 -22.89 0.31
N THR A 315 4.69 -23.36 0.90
CA THR A 315 3.59 -24.00 0.17
C THR A 315 2.50 -22.99 -0.22
N LEU A 316 1.63 -23.36 -1.18
CA LEU A 316 0.46 -22.56 -1.55
C LEU A 316 -0.47 -22.34 -0.34
N GLU A 317 -0.73 -23.37 0.47
CA GLU A 317 -1.60 -23.27 1.64
C GLU A 317 -1.04 -22.26 2.65
N GLU A 318 0.27 -22.31 2.93
CA GLU A 318 0.95 -21.34 3.79
C GLU A 318 0.89 -19.92 3.22
N SER A 319 1.03 -19.76 1.91
CA SER A 319 0.89 -18.44 1.26
C SER A 319 -0.51 -17.85 1.42
N ILE A 320 -1.56 -18.67 1.33
CA ILE A 320 -2.94 -18.25 1.53
C ILE A 320 -3.20 -17.93 3.01
N ASP A 321 -2.66 -18.72 3.95
CA ASP A 321 -2.76 -18.42 5.39
C ASP A 321 -2.03 -17.11 5.76
N LEU A 322 -0.88 -16.82 5.15
CA LEU A 322 -0.18 -15.55 5.31
C LEU A 322 -0.98 -14.37 4.74
N ARG A 323 -1.69 -14.60 3.64
CA ARG A 323 -2.59 -13.58 3.07
C ARG A 323 -3.78 -13.30 3.98
N LEU A 324 -4.33 -14.36 4.62
CA LEU A 324 -5.36 -14.19 5.64
C LEU A 324 -4.83 -13.40 6.85
N LEU A 325 -3.60 -13.70 7.31
CA LEU A 325 -2.96 -12.93 8.38
C LEU A 325 -2.78 -11.46 7.99
N SER A 326 -2.39 -11.18 6.75
CA SER A 326 -2.31 -9.81 6.23
C SER A 326 -3.66 -9.09 6.28
N PHE A 327 -4.75 -9.76 5.95
CA PHE A 327 -6.09 -9.22 6.09
C PHE A 327 -6.45 -8.90 7.55
N VAL A 328 -6.15 -9.82 8.47
CA VAL A 328 -6.39 -9.61 9.92
C VAL A 328 -5.57 -8.43 10.45
N LEU A 329 -4.30 -8.35 10.08
CA LEU A 329 -3.44 -7.21 10.41
C LEU A 329 -4.05 -5.90 9.93
N TRP A 330 -4.46 -5.86 8.67
CA TRP A 330 -5.02 -4.65 8.07
C TRP A 330 -6.31 -4.21 8.75
N MET A 331 -7.19 -5.16 9.07
CA MET A 331 -8.40 -4.89 9.83
C MET A 331 -8.11 -4.30 11.21
N ASN A 332 -7.11 -4.82 11.91
CA ASN A 332 -6.87 -4.49 13.31
C ASN A 332 -6.01 -3.23 13.51
N THR A 333 -5.11 -2.91 12.57
CA THR A 333 -4.17 -1.79 12.72
C THR A 333 -4.60 -0.53 11.97
N LYS A 334 -5.13 -0.66 10.77
CA LYS A 334 -5.42 0.50 9.90
C LYS A 334 -6.57 1.38 10.38
N GLY A 335 -7.44 0.86 11.21
CA GLY A 335 -8.72 1.52 11.55
C GLY A 335 -8.69 2.41 12.78
N VAL A 336 -7.64 2.43 13.58
CA VAL A 336 -7.49 3.14 14.89
C VAL A 336 -8.56 2.82 15.94
N VAL A 337 -9.64 2.14 15.59
CA VAL A 337 -10.74 1.81 16.52
C VAL A 337 -10.32 0.78 17.58
N PHE A 338 -9.32 -0.03 17.26
CA PHE A 338 -8.78 -1.07 18.14
C PHE A 338 -7.54 -0.62 18.92
N ASP A 339 -7.02 0.58 18.68
CA ASP A 339 -5.86 1.11 19.39
C ASP A 339 -5.96 1.00 20.92
N PRO A 340 -7.14 1.21 21.55
CA PRO A 340 -7.28 1.02 22.98
C PRO A 340 -6.92 -0.40 23.45
N ALA A 341 -7.41 -1.41 22.74
CA ALA A 341 -7.15 -2.81 23.07
C ALA A 341 -5.68 -3.17 22.80
N LEU A 342 -5.13 -2.74 21.64
CA LEU A 342 -3.74 -3.00 21.27
C LEU A 342 -2.77 -2.33 22.24
N LYS A 343 -3.01 -1.07 22.63
CA LYS A 343 -2.19 -0.34 23.61
C LYS A 343 -2.26 -1.02 24.98
N PHE A 344 -3.45 -1.47 25.42
CA PHE A 344 -3.60 -2.15 26.69
C PHE A 344 -2.85 -3.48 26.74
N LEU A 345 -2.89 -4.29 25.67
CA LEU A 345 -2.11 -5.52 25.59
C LEU A 345 -0.61 -5.26 25.73
N ARG A 346 -0.09 -4.21 25.05
CA ARG A 346 1.32 -3.81 25.21
C ARG A 346 1.65 -3.38 26.64
N GLU A 347 0.77 -2.61 27.27
CA GLU A 347 0.93 -2.21 28.68
C GLU A 347 1.05 -3.42 29.62
N GLN A 348 0.34 -4.51 29.28
CA GLN A 348 0.41 -5.78 30.03
C GLN A 348 1.52 -6.73 29.53
N ASN A 349 2.50 -6.23 28.76
CA ASN A 349 3.62 -7.00 28.18
C ASN A 349 3.19 -8.17 27.28
N ILE A 350 2.00 -8.11 26.69
CA ILE A 350 1.54 -9.10 25.72
C ILE A 350 2.00 -8.69 24.32
N ASP A 351 2.64 -9.63 23.61
CA ASP A 351 3.02 -9.44 22.23
C ASP A 351 1.76 -9.30 21.34
N VAL A 352 1.50 -8.09 20.84
CA VAL A 352 0.32 -7.79 20.01
C VAL A 352 0.30 -8.62 18.73
N PHE A 353 1.46 -9.07 18.23
CA PHE A 353 1.49 -10.01 17.11
C PHE A 353 0.70 -11.30 17.43
N GLU A 354 0.77 -11.80 18.67
CA GLU A 354 0.03 -12.99 19.07
C GLU A 354 -1.49 -12.81 18.93
N LEU A 355 -2.03 -11.62 19.19
CA LEU A 355 -3.45 -11.36 18.94
C LEU A 355 -3.82 -11.64 17.48
N HIS A 356 -3.10 -11.06 16.53
CA HIS A 356 -3.38 -11.24 15.11
C HIS A 356 -3.20 -12.69 14.67
N TYR A 357 -2.14 -13.34 15.16
CA TYR A 357 -1.83 -14.73 14.84
C TYR A 357 -2.87 -15.69 15.42
N GLN A 358 -3.30 -15.49 16.68
CA GLN A 358 -4.31 -16.31 17.31
C GLN A 358 -5.70 -16.15 16.66
N MET A 359 -6.07 -14.94 16.19
CA MET A 359 -7.29 -14.76 15.42
C MET A 359 -7.30 -15.61 14.14
N VAL A 360 -6.15 -15.82 13.49
CA VAL A 360 -6.04 -16.71 12.32
C VAL A 360 -6.01 -18.18 12.74
N LYS A 361 -5.26 -18.53 13.78
CA LYS A 361 -5.07 -19.92 14.23
C LYS A 361 -6.34 -20.52 14.84
N ASN A 362 -7.09 -19.73 15.60
CA ASN A 362 -8.30 -20.19 16.29
C ASN A 362 -9.58 -19.93 15.48
N ARG A 363 -9.46 -19.70 14.17
CA ARG A 363 -10.59 -19.39 13.29
C ARG A 363 -11.72 -20.43 13.32
N ASP A 364 -11.37 -21.70 13.53
CA ASP A 364 -12.33 -22.80 13.58
C ASP A 364 -13.18 -22.78 14.88
N ASN A 365 -12.70 -22.07 15.92
CA ASN A 365 -13.40 -21.85 17.18
C ASN A 365 -14.13 -20.49 17.22
N ALA A 366 -13.99 -19.68 16.19
CA ALA A 366 -14.66 -18.40 16.09
C ALA A 366 -16.19 -18.57 15.92
N SER A 367 -16.93 -17.47 16.07
CA SER A 367 -18.36 -17.48 15.72
C SER A 367 -18.55 -17.91 14.27
N LYS A 368 -19.71 -18.52 13.98
CA LYS A 368 -20.02 -18.98 12.62
C LYS A 368 -19.83 -17.87 11.57
N SER A 369 -20.23 -16.63 11.88
CA SER A 369 -20.10 -15.49 10.95
C SER A 369 -18.62 -15.17 10.63
N ILE A 370 -17.73 -15.27 11.60
CA ILE A 370 -16.27 -15.05 11.41
C ILE A 370 -15.63 -16.25 10.70
N GLY A 371 -16.00 -17.50 11.07
CA GLY A 371 -15.54 -18.70 10.38
C GLY A 371 -15.91 -18.71 8.89
N ASP A 372 -17.16 -18.38 8.59
CA ASP A 372 -17.67 -18.25 7.21
C ASP A 372 -16.93 -17.15 6.44
N LEU A 373 -16.63 -16.00 7.08
CA LEU A 373 -15.83 -14.91 6.49
C LEU A 373 -14.43 -15.39 6.09
N PHE A 374 -13.72 -16.06 6.99
CA PHE A 374 -12.37 -16.54 6.73
C PHE A 374 -12.33 -17.64 5.66
N THR A 375 -13.28 -18.56 5.69
CA THR A 375 -13.44 -19.59 4.67
C THR A 375 -13.65 -18.95 3.29
N LYS A 376 -14.55 -17.97 3.21
CA LYS A 376 -14.86 -17.26 1.97
C LYS A 376 -13.67 -16.43 1.47
N PHE A 377 -12.92 -15.81 2.38
CA PHE A 377 -11.70 -15.06 2.02
C PHE A 377 -10.65 -16.00 1.38
N LYS A 378 -10.40 -17.17 1.98
CA LYS A 378 -9.47 -18.17 1.43
C LYS A 378 -9.94 -18.65 0.06
N GLN A 379 -11.21 -19.03 -0.08
CA GLN A 379 -11.78 -19.47 -1.34
C GLN A 379 -11.64 -18.40 -2.43
N THR A 380 -11.98 -17.13 -2.13
CA THR A 380 -11.82 -16.03 -3.09
C THR A 380 -10.35 -15.81 -3.47
N SER A 381 -9.42 -16.04 -2.52
CA SER A 381 -7.98 -15.95 -2.78
C SER A 381 -7.46 -17.07 -3.66
N GLU A 382 -8.10 -18.25 -3.66
CA GLU A 382 -7.81 -19.37 -4.56
C GLU A 382 -8.47 -19.17 -5.92
N ASP A 383 -9.74 -18.74 -5.94
CA ASP A 383 -10.55 -18.58 -7.16
C ASP A 383 -10.01 -17.50 -8.12
N GLU A 384 -9.19 -16.54 -7.62
CA GLU A 384 -8.56 -15.53 -8.49
C GLU A 384 -7.34 -16.07 -9.27
N LEU A 385 -6.88 -17.30 -8.97
CA LEU A 385 -5.64 -17.87 -9.49
C LEU A 385 -5.88 -18.73 -10.74
N PHE A 386 -5.17 -18.43 -11.82
CA PHE A 386 -5.18 -19.14 -13.08
C PHE A 386 -3.85 -19.86 -13.29
N ASP A 387 -3.87 -21.00 -14.01
CA ASP A 387 -2.66 -21.77 -14.31
C ASP A 387 -1.82 -21.15 -15.42
N SER A 388 -2.42 -20.36 -16.30
CA SER A 388 -1.72 -19.78 -17.44
C SER A 388 -2.37 -18.50 -17.96
N PRO A 389 -1.60 -17.64 -18.67
CA PRO A 389 -2.16 -16.53 -19.42
C PRO A 389 -3.22 -16.93 -20.46
N ALA A 390 -3.06 -18.13 -21.06
CA ALA A 390 -4.03 -18.64 -22.03
C ALA A 390 -5.39 -18.92 -21.41
N GLU A 391 -5.42 -19.40 -20.17
CA GLU A 391 -6.63 -19.61 -19.39
C GLU A 391 -7.33 -18.28 -19.10
N ILE A 392 -6.59 -17.25 -18.65
CA ILE A 392 -7.13 -15.90 -18.45
C ILE A 392 -7.73 -15.35 -19.76
N LEU A 393 -7.00 -15.49 -20.87
CA LEU A 393 -7.50 -15.00 -22.16
C LEU A 393 -8.77 -15.74 -22.59
N SER A 394 -8.87 -17.04 -22.33
CA SER A 394 -10.09 -17.82 -22.57
C SER A 394 -11.23 -17.36 -21.67
N PHE A 395 -10.95 -17.15 -20.38
CA PHE A 395 -11.89 -16.66 -19.38
C PHE A 395 -12.52 -15.33 -19.81
N ILE A 396 -11.71 -14.32 -20.17
CA ILE A 396 -12.25 -13.00 -20.54
C ILE A 396 -13.00 -12.99 -21.89
N GLN A 397 -12.74 -13.93 -22.80
CA GLN A 397 -13.49 -14.03 -24.06
C GLN A 397 -14.91 -14.59 -23.84
N ASN A 398 -15.15 -15.36 -22.78
CA ASN A 398 -16.47 -15.83 -22.41
C ASN A 398 -17.31 -14.67 -21.85
N ASP A 399 -18.49 -14.40 -22.40
CA ASP A 399 -19.32 -13.27 -21.99
C ASP A 399 -19.80 -13.39 -20.54
N THR A 400 -20.21 -14.58 -20.12
CA THR A 400 -20.67 -14.83 -18.73
C THR A 400 -19.53 -14.62 -17.71
N GLU A 401 -18.33 -15.08 -18.04
CA GLU A 401 -17.17 -14.92 -17.17
C GLU A 401 -16.68 -13.46 -17.17
N TYR A 402 -16.74 -12.77 -18.31
CA TYR A 402 -16.38 -11.35 -18.39
C TYR A 402 -17.35 -10.47 -17.58
N GLU A 403 -18.62 -10.85 -17.49
CA GLU A 403 -19.59 -10.16 -16.64
C GLU A 403 -19.22 -10.23 -15.15
N LYS A 404 -18.57 -11.30 -14.70
CA LYS A 404 -18.05 -11.38 -13.31
C LYS A 404 -16.98 -10.31 -13.04
N LEU A 405 -16.15 -9.96 -14.03
CA LEU A 405 -15.21 -8.84 -13.91
C LEU A 405 -15.94 -7.50 -13.85
N LEU A 406 -16.95 -7.30 -14.70
CA LEU A 406 -17.74 -6.07 -14.70
C LEU A 406 -18.52 -5.88 -13.40
N ASN A 407 -19.00 -6.97 -12.81
CA ASN A 407 -19.70 -6.99 -11.52
C ASN A 407 -18.74 -6.96 -10.31
N GLU A 408 -17.43 -6.95 -10.56
CA GLU A 408 -16.40 -6.97 -9.50
C GLU A 408 -16.50 -8.21 -8.58
N GLU A 409 -16.87 -9.35 -9.13
CA GLU A 409 -16.84 -10.65 -8.45
C GLU A 409 -15.44 -11.27 -8.49
N ILE A 410 -14.69 -11.02 -9.58
CA ILE A 410 -13.29 -11.41 -9.83
C ILE A 410 -12.52 -10.18 -10.31
N GLY A 411 -11.20 -10.22 -10.31
CA GLY A 411 -10.36 -9.07 -10.70
C GLY A 411 -10.46 -7.91 -9.72
N ILE A 412 -10.53 -8.23 -8.42
CA ILE A 412 -10.62 -7.29 -7.31
C ILE A 412 -9.38 -7.39 -6.41
N ASN A 413 -9.09 -6.35 -5.66
CA ASN A 413 -8.17 -6.46 -4.54
C ASN A 413 -8.88 -7.13 -3.36
N VAL A 414 -8.65 -8.44 -3.18
CA VAL A 414 -9.35 -9.27 -2.19
C VAL A 414 -9.24 -8.70 -0.78
N VAL A 415 -8.03 -8.37 -0.31
CA VAL A 415 -7.82 -7.82 1.05
C VAL A 415 -8.62 -6.54 1.26
N GLN A 416 -8.56 -5.62 0.29
CA GLN A 416 -9.26 -4.34 0.37
C GLN A 416 -10.79 -4.50 0.29
N SER A 417 -11.27 -5.39 -0.56
CA SER A 417 -12.70 -5.63 -0.73
C SER A 417 -13.31 -6.26 0.52
N TYR A 418 -12.62 -7.23 1.13
CA TYR A 418 -13.06 -7.84 2.38
C TYR A 418 -12.97 -6.87 3.57
N HIS A 419 -11.99 -5.96 3.60
CA HIS A 419 -11.96 -4.86 4.57
C HIS A 419 -13.23 -4.00 4.44
N GLY A 420 -13.56 -3.57 3.22
CA GLY A 420 -14.80 -2.84 2.95
C GLY A 420 -16.06 -3.63 3.36
N TYR A 421 -16.07 -4.94 3.13
CA TYR A 421 -17.17 -5.82 3.52
C TYR A 421 -17.37 -5.87 5.05
N VAL A 422 -16.28 -6.08 5.80
CA VAL A 422 -16.37 -6.10 7.29
C VAL A 422 -16.85 -4.75 7.83
N LEU A 423 -16.32 -3.63 7.33
CA LEU A 423 -16.74 -2.30 7.76
C LEU A 423 -18.20 -1.98 7.40
N ASN A 424 -18.74 -2.66 6.42
CA ASN A 424 -20.14 -2.48 6.00
C ASN A 424 -21.13 -3.35 6.77
N TYR A 425 -20.74 -4.59 7.12
CA TYR A 425 -21.68 -5.60 7.59
C TYR A 425 -21.32 -6.31 8.89
N MET A 426 -20.05 -6.37 9.28
CA MET A 426 -19.57 -7.32 10.29
C MET A 426 -18.72 -6.70 11.41
N MET A 427 -18.71 -5.38 11.58
CA MET A 427 -17.87 -4.73 12.59
C MET A 427 -18.17 -5.18 14.02
N SER A 428 -19.43 -5.47 14.33
CA SER A 428 -19.80 -5.97 15.66
C SER A 428 -19.17 -7.35 15.93
N ASP A 429 -19.31 -8.28 14.96
CA ASP A 429 -18.75 -9.64 15.08
C ASP A 429 -17.23 -9.61 15.14
N TRP A 430 -16.62 -8.77 14.28
CA TRP A 430 -15.17 -8.60 14.26
C TRP A 430 -14.64 -8.01 15.57
N THR A 431 -15.28 -6.96 16.09
CA THR A 431 -14.89 -6.31 17.35
C THR A 431 -14.99 -7.29 18.51
N ASN A 432 -16.08 -8.07 18.60
CA ASN A 432 -16.24 -9.07 19.65
C ASN A 432 -15.14 -10.14 19.55
N TYR A 433 -14.87 -10.66 18.35
CA TYR A 433 -13.84 -11.67 18.15
C TYR A 433 -12.43 -11.19 18.54
N LEU A 434 -12.10 -9.94 18.20
CA LEU A 434 -10.84 -9.32 18.62
C LEU A 434 -10.76 -9.19 20.14
N LEU A 435 -11.83 -8.70 20.79
CA LEU A 435 -11.86 -8.49 22.24
C LEU A 435 -11.85 -9.80 23.01
N GLU A 436 -12.56 -10.82 22.55
CA GLU A 436 -12.54 -12.19 23.12
C GLU A 436 -11.13 -12.79 23.02
N THR A 437 -10.49 -12.71 21.85
CA THR A 437 -9.12 -13.20 21.67
C THR A 437 -8.13 -12.41 22.55
N SER A 438 -8.29 -11.09 22.66
CA SER A 438 -7.47 -10.27 23.56
C SER A 438 -7.63 -10.67 25.02
N ARG A 439 -8.86 -10.96 25.47
CA ARG A 439 -9.14 -11.43 26.83
C ARG A 439 -8.47 -12.77 27.11
N HIS A 440 -8.56 -13.73 26.18
CA HIS A 440 -7.90 -15.02 26.34
C HIS A 440 -6.37 -14.89 26.46
N LEU A 441 -5.77 -13.99 25.72
CA LEU A 441 -4.33 -13.70 25.85
C LEU A 441 -3.99 -13.11 27.23
N LEU A 442 -4.82 -12.20 27.74
CA LEU A 442 -4.65 -11.64 29.09
C LEU A 442 -4.78 -12.74 30.16
N GLU A 443 -5.85 -13.55 30.10
CA GLU A 443 -6.11 -14.64 31.06
C GLU A 443 -5.03 -15.72 31.04
N SER A 444 -4.34 -15.89 29.91
CA SER A 444 -3.22 -16.83 29.76
C SER A 444 -1.90 -16.30 30.29
N SER A 445 -1.82 -14.99 30.60
CA SER A 445 -0.61 -14.37 31.14
C SER A 445 -0.46 -14.66 32.62
N SER A 446 0.78 -14.92 33.07
CA SER A 446 1.12 -15.14 34.49
C SER A 446 0.79 -13.94 35.40
N ASP A 447 0.78 -12.74 34.83
CA ASP A 447 0.56 -11.47 35.54
C ASP A 447 -0.91 -11.07 35.62
N CYS A 448 -1.80 -11.87 34.99
CA CYS A 448 -3.23 -11.61 34.96
C CYS A 448 -3.85 -11.64 36.36
N ASN A 449 -4.66 -10.65 36.65
CA ASN A 449 -5.44 -10.57 37.89
C ASN A 449 -6.79 -9.89 37.64
N ASN A 450 -7.67 -9.93 38.64
CA ASN A 450 -9.02 -9.39 38.56
C ASN A 450 -9.04 -7.86 38.25
N GLU A 451 -8.03 -7.12 38.64
CA GLU A 451 -7.95 -5.66 38.36
C GLU A 451 -7.64 -5.41 36.90
N ILE A 452 -6.69 -6.14 36.31
CA ILE A 452 -6.38 -6.08 34.87
C ILE A 452 -7.61 -6.43 34.04
N LEU A 453 -8.35 -7.48 34.42
CA LEU A 453 -9.57 -7.86 33.70
C LEU A 453 -10.68 -6.79 33.79
N LYS A 454 -10.85 -6.13 34.95
CA LYS A 454 -11.78 -5.00 35.08
C LYS A 454 -11.38 -3.80 34.23
N GLN A 455 -10.09 -3.49 34.17
CA GLN A 455 -9.57 -2.44 33.28
C GLN A 455 -9.85 -2.80 31.82
N PHE A 456 -9.61 -4.06 31.43
CA PHE A 456 -9.90 -4.52 30.08
C PHE A 456 -11.40 -4.51 29.75
N ASP A 457 -12.29 -4.72 30.74
CA ASP A 457 -13.73 -4.57 30.56
C ASP A 457 -14.11 -3.12 30.17
N GLU A 458 -13.45 -2.12 30.76
CA GLU A 458 -13.66 -0.73 30.37
C GLU A 458 -13.08 -0.42 28.97
N ILE A 459 -11.89 -0.95 28.65
CA ILE A 459 -11.31 -0.87 27.29
C ILE A 459 -12.27 -1.49 26.27
N SER A 460 -12.84 -2.66 26.58
CA SER A 460 -13.81 -3.35 25.71
C SER A 460 -15.07 -2.50 25.48
N LYS A 461 -15.64 -1.92 26.54
CA LYS A 461 -16.79 -1.01 26.44
C LYS A 461 -16.47 0.21 25.59
N PHE A 462 -15.27 0.79 25.73
CA PHE A 462 -14.84 1.94 24.95
C PHE A 462 -14.71 1.59 23.45
N THR A 463 -14.06 0.47 23.15
CA THR A 463 -13.89 -0.03 21.78
C THR A 463 -15.26 -0.33 21.13
N LEU A 464 -16.16 -1.02 21.85
CA LEU A 464 -17.54 -1.28 21.38
C LEU A 464 -18.35 0.04 21.20
N GLY A 465 -18.13 1.02 22.08
CA GLY A 465 -18.72 2.34 21.94
C GLY A 465 -18.33 3.05 20.66
N CYS A 466 -17.06 2.98 20.30
CA CYS A 466 -16.53 3.57 19.07
C CYS A 466 -16.94 2.79 17.82
N SER A 467 -16.91 1.44 17.86
CA SER A 467 -17.09 0.58 16.70
C SER A 467 -18.57 0.45 16.27
N PHE A 468 -18.79 0.36 14.97
CA PHE A 468 -20.08 0.09 14.33
C PHE A 468 -19.82 -0.16 12.82
N ASN A 469 -20.86 -0.40 12.02
CA ASN A 469 -20.72 -0.52 10.57
C ASN A 469 -20.71 0.87 9.89
N PRO A 470 -19.53 1.53 9.75
CA PRO A 470 -19.49 2.92 9.29
C PRO A 470 -19.89 3.09 7.82
N LEU A 471 -19.80 2.03 7.02
CA LEU A 471 -20.23 2.00 5.62
C LEU A 471 -21.64 1.44 5.45
N GLY A 472 -22.25 0.92 6.51
CA GLY A 472 -23.58 0.34 6.51
C GLY A 472 -24.70 1.38 6.37
N LYS A 473 -25.89 0.92 5.96
CA LYS A 473 -27.09 1.79 5.83
C LYS A 473 -27.61 2.24 7.21
N ASP A 474 -27.34 1.46 8.27
CA ASP A 474 -27.88 1.67 9.63
C ASP A 474 -26.95 2.48 10.55
N ARG A 475 -25.98 3.19 10.00
CA ARG A 475 -24.91 3.88 10.73
C ARG A 475 -25.37 4.99 11.69
N MET A 476 -26.65 5.41 11.64
CA MET A 476 -27.18 6.52 12.48
C MET A 476 -28.02 6.06 13.70
N LEU A 477 -28.21 4.76 13.92
CA LEU A 477 -29.33 4.28 14.73
C LEU A 477 -29.14 4.26 16.24
N LYS A 478 -27.91 4.33 16.80
CA LYS A 478 -27.73 4.29 18.27
C LYS A 478 -26.49 5.05 18.71
N ASN A 479 -26.63 5.85 19.76
CA ASN A 479 -25.53 6.45 20.51
C ASN A 479 -25.34 5.63 21.80
N PRO A 480 -24.46 4.61 21.84
CA PRO A 480 -24.26 3.84 23.05
C PRO A 480 -23.68 4.71 24.17
N GLU A 481 -24.06 4.39 25.39
CA GLU A 481 -23.63 5.09 26.58
C GLU A 481 -23.02 4.09 27.57
N TYR A 482 -21.88 4.44 28.14
CA TYR A 482 -21.21 3.64 29.16
C TYR A 482 -20.66 4.53 30.28
N VAL A 483 -20.42 3.92 31.43
CA VAL A 483 -19.78 4.58 32.58
C VAL A 483 -18.34 4.07 32.67
N PHE A 484 -17.41 5.01 32.84
CA PHE A 484 -15.97 4.76 32.88
C PHE A 484 -15.34 5.28 34.16
N THR A 485 -14.42 4.51 34.72
CA THR A 485 -13.55 4.91 35.83
C THR A 485 -12.28 5.59 35.32
N TYR A 486 -11.88 5.28 34.08
CA TYR A 486 -10.64 5.78 33.45
C TYR A 486 -10.92 6.68 32.26
N ASP A 487 -10.08 7.72 32.09
CA ASP A 487 -10.05 8.58 30.91
C ASP A 487 -9.29 7.92 29.77
N ILE A 488 -9.94 6.93 29.14
CA ILE A 488 -9.35 6.13 28.06
C ILE A 488 -8.96 6.99 26.87
N GLU A 489 -9.74 8.03 26.54
CA GLU A 489 -9.45 8.93 25.43
C GLU A 489 -8.14 9.69 25.64
N SER A 490 -7.93 10.27 26.83
CA SER A 490 -6.69 10.97 27.17
C SER A 490 -5.51 10.02 27.26
N TRP A 491 -5.73 8.79 27.75
CA TRP A 491 -4.70 7.76 27.80
C TRP A 491 -4.24 7.35 26.40
N ILE A 492 -5.14 7.12 25.44
CA ILE A 492 -4.79 6.77 24.06
C ILE A 492 -3.98 7.89 23.40
N LYS A 493 -4.40 9.15 23.58
CA LYS A 493 -3.76 10.33 23.00
C LYS A 493 -2.41 10.68 23.65
N SER A 494 -2.12 10.11 24.82
CA SER A 494 -0.86 10.35 25.53
C SER A 494 0.31 9.68 24.80
N VAL A 495 1.34 10.45 24.52
CA VAL A 495 2.64 9.98 24.01
C VAL A 495 3.48 9.36 25.14
N SER A 496 3.11 9.59 26.41
CA SER A 496 3.82 9.07 27.58
C SER A 496 3.51 7.59 27.82
N ASP A 497 4.50 6.84 28.30
CA ASP A 497 4.35 5.42 28.72
C ASP A 497 3.62 5.24 30.05
N LYS A 498 2.79 6.24 30.44
CA LYS A 498 1.99 6.15 31.67
C LYS A 498 0.90 5.10 31.53
N PRO A 499 0.73 4.20 32.53
CA PRO A 499 -0.29 3.18 32.49
C PRO A 499 -1.71 3.77 32.57
N LEU A 500 -2.71 2.99 32.14
CA LEU A 500 -4.12 3.39 32.18
C LEU A 500 -4.55 3.89 33.58
N THR A 501 -4.01 3.27 34.64
CA THR A 501 -4.28 3.64 36.03
C THR A 501 -3.92 5.08 36.37
N SER A 502 -2.98 5.70 35.63
CA SER A 502 -2.62 7.13 35.81
C SER A 502 -3.68 8.10 35.27
N PHE A 503 -4.66 7.60 34.52
CA PHE A 503 -5.74 8.38 33.92
C PHE A 503 -7.09 8.13 34.59
N LYS A 504 -7.08 7.82 35.88
CA LYS A 504 -8.30 7.57 36.66
C LYS A 504 -9.05 8.88 36.92
N PHE A 505 -10.37 8.89 36.69
CA PHE A 505 -11.23 9.99 37.04
C PHE A 505 -11.41 10.09 38.58
N SER A 506 -11.65 11.29 39.09
CA SER A 506 -12.04 11.49 40.49
C SER A 506 -13.38 10.83 40.83
N HIS A 507 -14.30 10.79 39.84
CA HIS A 507 -15.60 10.12 39.90
C HIS A 507 -15.88 9.50 38.55
N ALA A 508 -16.55 8.31 38.55
CA ALA A 508 -16.93 7.66 37.32
C ALA A 508 -17.74 8.59 36.40
N GLN A 509 -17.37 8.60 35.10
CA GLN A 509 -17.94 9.49 34.10
C GLN A 509 -18.85 8.74 33.15
N LYS A 510 -19.99 9.31 32.82
CA LYS A 510 -20.87 8.83 31.75
C LYS A 510 -20.40 9.40 30.42
N VAL A 511 -20.13 8.51 29.44
CA VAL A 511 -19.67 8.86 28.10
C VAL A 511 -20.66 8.35 27.07
N VAL A 512 -21.05 9.24 26.16
CA VAL A 512 -21.94 8.95 25.02
C VAL A 512 -21.11 8.91 23.75
N PHE A 513 -21.23 7.84 22.96
CA PHE A 513 -20.50 7.69 21.71
C PHE A 513 -21.38 8.10 20.52
N LYS A 514 -20.97 9.15 19.80
CA LYS A 514 -21.74 9.74 18.70
C LYS A 514 -20.98 9.70 17.38
N PHE A 515 -21.70 9.40 16.30
CA PHE A 515 -21.27 9.64 14.94
C PHE A 515 -21.88 10.97 14.51
N THR A 516 -21.04 11.98 14.31
CA THR A 516 -21.49 13.36 14.08
C THR A 516 -22.02 13.55 12.65
N ASP A 517 -22.90 14.54 12.44
CA ASP A 517 -23.44 14.87 11.11
C ASP A 517 -22.32 15.24 10.12
N LEU A 518 -21.25 15.88 10.58
CA LEU A 518 -20.08 16.18 9.76
C LEU A 518 -19.36 14.92 9.29
N GLN A 519 -19.17 13.94 10.18
CA GLN A 519 -18.58 12.64 9.81
C GLN A 519 -19.50 11.90 8.84
N PHE A 520 -20.81 11.88 9.13
CA PHE A 520 -21.80 11.25 8.26
C PHE A 520 -21.74 11.81 6.85
N LYS A 521 -21.77 13.15 6.73
CA LYS A 521 -21.70 13.83 5.43
C LYS A 521 -20.41 13.51 4.69
N ALA A 522 -19.26 13.59 5.35
CA ALA A 522 -17.95 13.31 4.74
C ALA A 522 -17.86 11.87 4.21
N VAL A 523 -18.36 10.89 4.97
CA VAL A 523 -18.39 9.49 4.57
C VAL A 523 -19.36 9.29 3.39
N GLN A 524 -20.57 9.88 3.47
CA GLN A 524 -21.59 9.76 2.41
C GLN A 524 -21.12 10.40 1.10
N ASP A 525 -20.56 11.60 1.16
CA ASP A 525 -20.06 12.31 -0.04
C ASP A 525 -18.94 11.51 -0.72
N THR A 526 -18.13 10.79 0.07
CA THR A 526 -17.10 9.91 -0.51
C THR A 526 -17.71 8.65 -1.10
N LEU A 527 -18.61 7.96 -0.38
CA LEU A 527 -19.26 6.75 -0.87
C LEU A 527 -20.01 6.98 -2.19
N ASN A 528 -20.62 8.14 -2.36
CA ASN A 528 -21.36 8.50 -3.59
C ASN A 528 -20.45 8.61 -4.84
N ARG A 529 -19.14 8.63 -4.68
CA ARG A 529 -18.16 8.69 -5.81
C ARG A 529 -17.79 7.31 -6.33
N TYR A 530 -18.15 6.25 -5.62
CA TYR A 530 -17.74 4.87 -5.92
C TYR A 530 -18.97 3.98 -6.10
N PRO A 531 -18.87 2.86 -6.85
CA PRO A 531 -19.95 1.89 -6.98
C PRO A 531 -20.43 1.36 -5.63
N ASP A 532 -21.75 1.14 -5.50
CA ASP A 532 -22.36 0.59 -4.26
C ASP A 532 -22.23 -0.95 -4.22
N ASN A 533 -21.00 -1.44 -4.29
CA ASN A 533 -20.63 -2.84 -4.18
C ASN A 533 -19.41 -3.01 -3.25
N MET A 534 -18.97 -4.25 -3.04
CA MET A 534 -17.89 -4.60 -2.11
C MET A 534 -16.57 -3.92 -2.47
N SER A 535 -16.19 -3.93 -3.74
CA SER A 535 -14.96 -3.31 -4.24
C SER A 535 -15.02 -1.78 -4.17
N GLY A 536 -16.14 -1.16 -4.59
CA GLY A 536 -16.33 0.29 -4.52
C GLY A 536 -16.25 0.83 -3.09
N ARG A 537 -16.80 0.11 -2.11
CA ARG A 537 -16.67 0.45 -0.70
C ARG A 537 -15.23 0.32 -0.20
N GLY A 538 -14.54 -0.74 -0.60
CA GLY A 538 -13.10 -0.89 -0.32
C GLY A 538 -12.26 0.25 -0.87
N LEU A 539 -12.58 0.74 -2.08
CA LEU A 539 -11.88 1.89 -2.69
C LEU A 539 -12.20 3.20 -1.98
N ALA A 540 -13.45 3.42 -1.58
CA ALA A 540 -13.83 4.62 -0.84
C ALA A 540 -13.00 4.80 0.42
N LEU A 541 -12.59 3.70 1.07
CA LEU A 541 -11.73 3.71 2.26
C LEU A 541 -10.34 4.33 2.01
N LYS A 542 -9.84 4.35 0.77
CA LYS A 542 -8.57 5.04 0.45
C LYS A 542 -8.69 6.56 0.55
N SER A 543 -9.91 7.09 0.42
CA SER A 543 -10.20 8.52 0.40
C SER A 543 -10.84 9.03 1.69
N ILE A 544 -11.24 8.13 2.59
CA ILE A 544 -11.83 8.49 3.87
C ILE A 544 -10.76 8.45 4.96
N SER A 545 -10.62 9.53 5.73
CA SER A 545 -9.81 9.49 6.94
C SER A 545 -10.39 8.49 7.94
N MET A 546 -9.60 7.51 8.36
CA MET A 546 -10.01 6.46 9.29
C MET A 546 -10.53 7.03 10.62
N HIS A 547 -9.96 8.14 11.10
CA HIS A 547 -10.45 8.83 12.30
C HIS A 547 -11.88 9.38 12.17
N ASN A 548 -12.37 9.54 10.94
CA ASN A 548 -13.74 10.01 10.69
C ASN A 548 -14.76 8.87 10.54
N LEU A 549 -14.32 7.62 10.55
CA LEU A 549 -15.21 6.46 10.41
C LEU A 549 -15.90 6.06 11.72
N TRP A 550 -15.34 6.42 12.88
CA TRP A 550 -15.76 5.87 14.16
C TRP A 550 -16.51 6.88 15.01
N ARG A 551 -17.44 6.40 15.87
CA ARG A 551 -18.07 7.26 16.87
C ARG A 551 -17.01 7.90 17.76
N LYS A 552 -17.24 9.14 18.14
CA LYS A 552 -16.40 9.88 19.07
C LYS A 552 -17.02 9.87 20.47
N PRO A 553 -16.20 9.77 21.54
CA PRO A 553 -16.69 9.89 22.91
C PRO A 553 -17.03 11.35 23.24
N PHE A 554 -18.17 11.56 23.88
CA PHE A 554 -18.61 12.85 24.43
C PHE A 554 -18.92 12.65 25.90
N ARG A 555 -18.39 13.52 26.74
CA ARG A 555 -18.75 13.62 28.17
C ARG A 555 -19.89 14.61 28.33
N ASN A 556 -20.88 14.27 29.18
CA ASN A 556 -21.98 15.17 29.51
C ASN A 556 -21.53 16.18 30.57
#